data_640df1bbe6d7557e3b83f61bbe04b8d8
#
_entry.id   640df1bbe6d7557e3b83f61bbe04b8d8
#
_cell.length_a   1.000
_cell.length_b   1.000
_cell.length_c   1.000
_cell.angle_alpha   90.00
_cell.angle_beta   90.00
_cell.angle_gamma   90.00
#
_symmetry.space_group_name_H-M   'P 1'
#
loop_
_entity.id
_entity.type
_entity.pdbx_description
1 polymer ?
#
loop_
_entity_poly.entity_id
_entity_poly.type
_entity_poly.pdbx_seq_one_letter_code
_entity_poly.pdbx_strand_id
1 'polypeptide(L)'
;TLEYVKGSHKWGLQPPKGEFHSPDDYKKELNNFAKKNNKKIEITYVEVPAGGVAFHHGYTWHGSGMNYSEDHRRAIVAHCVPHDAKFHPNNKGGTAKIYKKYKNSDSDQLDDKFFPLLWKNNK
;
A
#
# COMPACT_ATOMS: atom_id res chain seq x y z
N THR A 1 15.34 -5.13 1.16
CA THR A 1 14.39 -5.94 0.35
C THR A 1 12.98 -5.70 0.86
N LEU A 2 11.99 -5.72 -0.03
CA LEU A 2 10.59 -5.63 0.31
C LEU A 2 10.12 -6.95 0.94
N GLU A 3 9.32 -6.85 1.99
CA GLU A 3 8.77 -7.99 2.72
C GLU A 3 7.25 -7.99 2.57
N TYR A 4 6.66 -9.14 2.26
CA TYR A 4 5.22 -9.36 2.25
C TYR A 4 4.81 -10.37 3.32
N VAL A 5 3.70 -10.11 4.00
CA VAL A 5 3.07 -11.09 4.89
C VAL A 5 2.09 -11.91 4.07
N LYS A 6 2.42 -13.18 3.85
CA LYS A 6 1.63 -14.09 3.01
C LYS A 6 0.19 -14.20 3.51
N GLY A 7 -0.76 -14.06 2.59
CA GLY A 7 -2.19 -14.20 2.87
C GLY A 7 -2.82 -13.07 3.69
N SER A 8 -2.06 -12.05 4.10
CA SER A 8 -2.55 -10.96 4.94
C SER A 8 -3.62 -10.08 4.27
N HIS A 9 -3.71 -10.08 2.94
CA HIS A 9 -4.81 -9.42 2.21
C HIS A 9 -6.20 -9.95 2.61
N LYS A 10 -6.27 -11.18 3.13
CA LYS A 10 -7.51 -11.79 3.65
C LYS A 10 -7.85 -11.36 5.08
N TRP A 11 -7.01 -10.55 5.72
CA TRP A 11 -7.27 -10.07 7.09
C TRP A 11 -8.20 -8.87 7.15
N GLY A 12 -8.65 -8.39 5.99
CA GLY A 12 -9.53 -7.24 5.84
C GLY A 12 -8.80 -5.91 5.82
N LEU A 13 -9.56 -4.85 5.57
CA LEU A 13 -9.05 -3.49 5.59
C LEU A 13 -8.66 -3.11 7.02
N GLN A 14 -7.43 -2.68 7.17
CA GLN A 14 -6.96 -2.12 8.44
C GLN A 14 -6.96 -0.60 8.37
N PRO A 15 -7.31 0.10 9.45
CA PRO A 15 -7.16 1.55 9.48
C PRO A 15 -5.69 1.90 9.26
N PRO A 16 -5.42 2.97 8.51
CA PRO A 16 -4.05 3.44 8.32
C PRO A 16 -3.45 3.77 9.67
N LYS A 17 -2.32 3.16 9.97
CA LYS A 17 -1.58 3.38 11.20
C LYS A 17 -0.23 3.99 10.88
N GLY A 18 0.12 4.99 11.68
CA GLY A 18 1.44 5.54 11.69
C GLY A 18 1.80 6.43 10.50
N GLU A 19 3.03 6.80 10.47
CA GLU A 19 3.64 7.59 9.43
C GLU A 19 4.10 6.70 8.27
N PHE A 20 4.19 7.28 7.08
CA PHE A 20 4.61 6.58 5.87
C PHE A 20 6.08 6.11 5.94
N HIS A 21 6.85 6.69 6.84
CA HIS A 21 8.22 6.31 7.09
C HIS A 21 8.30 5.29 8.21
N SER A 22 9.07 4.24 7.95
CA SER A 22 9.22 3.11 8.84
C SER A 22 9.85 3.52 10.18
N PRO A 23 9.21 3.28 11.31
CA PRO A 23 9.86 3.38 12.61
C PRO A 23 10.94 2.30 12.74
N ASP A 24 11.86 2.47 13.68
CA ASP A 24 12.95 1.51 13.93
C ASP A 24 12.42 0.08 14.16
N ASP A 25 11.27 -0.04 14.82
CA ASP A 25 10.56 -1.32 14.98
C ASP A 25 9.30 -1.39 14.08
N TYR A 26 9.51 -1.44 12.79
CA TYR A 26 8.43 -1.49 11.79
C TYR A 26 7.55 -2.76 11.88
N LYS A 27 8.02 -3.83 12.54
CA LYS A 27 7.25 -5.07 12.74
C LYS A 27 6.37 -5.04 13.98
N LYS A 28 6.53 -4.07 14.87
CA LYS A 28 5.78 -4.00 16.13
C LYS A 28 4.27 -3.99 15.94
N GLU A 29 3.78 -3.18 15.03
CA GLU A 29 2.35 -3.11 14.75
C GLU A 29 1.81 -4.39 14.13
N LEU A 30 2.55 -5.00 13.21
CA LEU A 30 2.21 -6.31 12.63
C LEU A 30 2.10 -7.38 13.72
N ASN A 31 3.10 -7.47 14.60
CA ASN A 31 3.13 -8.45 15.69
C ASN A 31 1.97 -8.25 16.67
N ASN A 32 1.69 -7.00 17.05
CA ASN A 32 0.58 -6.67 17.94
C ASN A 32 -0.77 -7.03 17.31
N PHE A 33 -0.96 -6.68 16.04
CA PHE A 33 -2.17 -7.01 15.30
C PHE A 33 -2.37 -8.51 15.20
N ALA A 34 -1.34 -9.24 14.79
CA ALA A 34 -1.39 -10.69 14.63
C ALA A 34 -1.70 -11.40 15.93
N LYS A 35 -1.07 -11.01 17.03
CA LYS A 35 -1.34 -11.54 18.38
C LYS A 35 -2.79 -11.30 18.79
N LYS A 36 -3.28 -10.06 18.65
CA LYS A 36 -4.65 -9.68 19.03
C LYS A 36 -5.72 -10.44 18.23
N ASN A 37 -5.45 -10.75 16.97
CA ASN A 37 -6.43 -11.32 16.04
C ASN A 37 -6.16 -12.79 15.72
N ASN A 38 -5.28 -13.45 16.48
CA ASN A 38 -4.89 -14.85 16.29
C ASN A 38 -4.48 -15.13 14.83
N LYS A 39 -3.62 -14.28 14.26
CA LYS A 39 -3.11 -14.44 12.90
C LYS A 39 -1.69 -14.98 12.91
N LYS A 40 -1.42 -15.93 12.02
CA LYS A 40 -0.05 -16.44 11.80
C LYS A 40 0.68 -15.49 10.86
N ILE A 41 1.86 -15.03 11.25
CA ILE A 41 2.74 -14.24 10.40
C ILE A 41 3.66 -15.19 9.64
N GLU A 42 3.63 -15.09 8.33
CA GLU A 42 4.59 -15.72 7.43
C GLU A 42 5.10 -14.67 6.45
N ILE A 43 6.37 -14.29 6.60
CA ILE A 43 7.00 -13.27 5.80
C ILE A 43 7.71 -13.91 4.61
N THR A 44 7.58 -13.30 3.44
CA THR A 44 8.39 -13.62 2.25
C THR A 44 9.13 -12.38 1.80
N TYR A 45 10.38 -12.57 1.40
CA TYR A 45 11.21 -11.53 0.82
C TYR A 45 10.96 -11.45 -0.68
N VAL A 46 10.81 -10.23 -1.18
CA VAL A 46 10.51 -9.98 -2.60
C VAL A 46 11.72 -9.34 -3.24
N GLU A 47 12.60 -10.20 -3.74
CA GLU A 47 13.80 -9.77 -4.46
C GLU A 47 13.46 -9.63 -5.94
N VAL A 48 13.48 -8.37 -6.41
CA VAL A 48 13.14 -8.02 -7.79
C VAL A 48 14.40 -7.49 -8.45
N PRO A 49 14.90 -8.16 -9.51
CA PRO A 49 16.04 -7.65 -10.25
C PRO A 49 15.71 -6.36 -10.99
N ALA A 50 16.73 -5.63 -11.42
CA ALA A 50 16.54 -4.43 -12.22
C ALA A 50 15.70 -4.72 -13.47
N GLY A 51 14.70 -3.89 -13.73
CA GLY A 51 13.71 -4.10 -14.80
C GLY A 51 12.57 -5.06 -14.46
N GLY A 52 12.63 -5.73 -13.31
CA GLY A 52 11.54 -6.58 -12.84
C GLY A 52 10.44 -5.81 -12.13
N VAL A 53 9.33 -6.51 -11.87
CA VAL A 53 8.15 -5.94 -11.21
C VAL A 53 7.56 -6.93 -10.21
N ALA A 54 7.03 -6.41 -9.10
CA ALA A 54 6.27 -7.18 -8.14
C ALA A 54 4.88 -6.57 -7.97
N PHE A 55 3.87 -7.44 -7.91
CA PHE A 55 2.48 -7.04 -7.68
C PHE A 55 2.00 -7.56 -6.33
N HIS A 56 1.19 -6.79 -5.65
CA HIS A 56 0.51 -7.25 -4.45
C HIS A 56 -0.86 -6.58 -4.31
N HIS A 57 -1.76 -7.25 -3.63
CA HIS A 57 -3.06 -6.69 -3.30
C HIS A 57 -2.91 -5.52 -2.31
N GLY A 58 -3.74 -4.47 -2.45
CA GLY A 58 -3.65 -3.28 -1.60
C GLY A 58 -3.78 -3.53 -0.09
N TYR A 59 -4.40 -4.65 0.32
CA TYR A 59 -4.52 -5.06 1.72
C TYR A 59 -3.38 -5.95 2.22
N THR A 60 -2.40 -6.25 1.37
CA THR A 60 -1.25 -7.03 1.80
C THR A 60 -0.39 -6.20 2.77
N TRP A 61 -0.19 -6.72 3.97
CA TRP A 61 0.78 -6.14 4.88
C TRP A 61 2.17 -6.29 4.28
N HIS A 62 2.84 -5.17 4.14
CA HIS A 62 4.15 -5.12 3.53
C HIS A 62 5.00 -4.00 4.14
N GLY A 63 6.28 -4.12 3.97
CA GLY A 63 7.23 -3.13 4.46
C GLY A 63 8.64 -3.47 4.02
N SER A 64 9.58 -2.70 4.50
CA SER A 64 11.00 -3.01 4.34
C SER A 64 11.77 -2.53 5.56
N GLY A 65 12.75 -3.30 5.99
CA GLY A 65 13.73 -2.84 6.97
C GLY A 65 14.72 -1.84 6.38
N MET A 66 15.69 -1.48 7.19
CA MET A 66 16.78 -0.60 6.78
C MET A 66 17.57 -1.21 5.60
N ASN A 67 18.10 -0.34 4.77
CA ASN A 67 19.08 -0.72 3.76
C ASN A 67 20.47 -0.69 4.38
N TYR A 68 21.08 -1.85 4.52
CA TYR A 68 22.43 -2.00 5.07
C TYR A 68 23.52 -2.03 4.00
N SER A 69 23.15 -1.89 2.71
CA SER A 69 24.11 -1.78 1.63
C SER A 69 24.51 -0.33 1.38
N GLU A 70 25.63 -0.12 0.72
CA GLU A 70 26.06 1.20 0.24
C GLU A 70 25.27 1.66 -0.99
N ASP A 71 24.54 0.75 -1.64
CA ASP A 71 23.80 1.02 -2.85
C ASP A 71 22.38 1.52 -2.56
N HIS A 72 21.87 2.40 -3.42
CA HIS A 72 20.48 2.86 -3.35
C HIS A 72 19.52 1.81 -3.92
N ARG A 73 18.51 1.46 -3.13
CA ARG A 73 17.35 0.72 -3.63
C ARG A 73 16.31 1.71 -4.15
N ARG A 74 16.13 1.73 -5.46
CA ARG A 74 15.15 2.60 -6.13
C ARG A 74 14.03 1.78 -6.71
N ALA A 75 12.79 2.26 -6.59
CA ALA A 75 11.62 1.65 -7.18
C ALA A 75 10.59 2.72 -7.56
N ILE A 76 9.88 2.46 -8.65
CA ILE A 76 8.66 3.21 -8.99
C ILE A 76 7.49 2.40 -8.47
N VAL A 77 6.56 3.05 -7.78
CA VAL A 77 5.36 2.42 -7.24
C VAL A 77 4.14 3.01 -7.92
N ALA A 78 3.30 2.15 -8.48
CA ALA A 78 1.99 2.53 -9.01
C ALA A 78 0.89 1.93 -8.12
N HIS A 79 0.06 2.79 -7.54
CA HIS A 79 -1.13 2.38 -6.81
C HIS A 79 -2.32 2.35 -7.76
N CYS A 80 -2.80 1.15 -8.08
CA CYS A 80 -3.96 0.96 -8.94
C CYS A 80 -5.21 0.71 -8.10
N VAL A 81 -6.32 1.29 -8.51
CA VAL A 81 -7.63 1.13 -7.88
C VAL A 81 -8.68 0.77 -8.94
N PRO A 82 -9.83 0.18 -8.58
CA PRO A 82 -10.95 -0.02 -9.50
C PRO A 82 -11.37 1.31 -10.16
N HIS A 83 -11.83 1.25 -11.41
CA HIS A 83 -12.23 2.45 -12.18
C HIS A 83 -13.38 3.25 -11.55
N ASP A 84 -14.20 2.59 -10.74
CA ASP A 84 -15.32 3.17 -10.00
C ASP A 84 -14.98 3.60 -8.57
N ALA A 85 -13.69 3.51 -8.20
CA ALA A 85 -13.22 3.98 -6.89
C ALA A 85 -13.51 5.47 -6.70
N LYS A 86 -13.75 5.84 -5.45
CA LYS A 86 -14.04 7.21 -5.04
C LYS A 86 -13.18 7.62 -3.86
N PHE A 87 -13.00 8.91 -3.70
CA PHE A 87 -12.45 9.43 -2.46
C PHE A 87 -13.35 9.07 -1.27
N HIS A 88 -12.76 8.47 -0.24
CA HIS A 88 -13.52 8.18 0.98
C HIS A 88 -13.73 9.48 1.77
N PRO A 89 -14.99 9.86 2.09
CA PRO A 89 -15.29 11.18 2.66
C PRO A 89 -14.59 11.42 4.02
N ASN A 90 -14.43 10.37 4.80
CA ASN A 90 -13.89 10.43 6.16
C ASN A 90 -12.42 9.97 6.28
N ASN A 91 -11.76 9.61 5.19
CA ASN A 91 -10.37 9.17 5.27
C ASN A 91 -9.42 10.36 5.42
N LYS A 92 -8.77 10.44 6.59
CA LYS A 92 -7.84 11.52 6.95
C LYS A 92 -6.38 11.06 7.01
N GLY A 93 -6.10 9.79 6.77
CA GLY A 93 -4.79 9.18 6.97
C GLY A 93 -4.06 8.71 5.72
N GLY A 94 -2.80 8.35 5.89
CA GLY A 94 -1.97 7.71 4.88
C GLY A 94 -1.88 8.48 3.56
N THR A 95 -1.93 7.77 2.46
CA THR A 95 -1.87 8.33 1.10
C THR A 95 -3.05 9.24 0.76
N ALA A 96 -4.18 9.13 1.48
CA ALA A 96 -5.33 10.03 1.27
C ALA A 96 -4.95 11.51 1.45
N LYS A 97 -4.05 11.84 2.37
CA LYS A 97 -3.55 13.22 2.53
C LYS A 97 -2.84 13.71 1.27
N ILE A 98 -2.07 12.85 0.63
CA ILE A 98 -1.28 13.18 -0.57
C ILE A 98 -2.21 13.43 -1.77
N TYR A 99 -3.21 12.57 -1.94
CA TYR A 99 -4.08 12.62 -3.11
C TYR A 99 -5.27 13.57 -2.96
N LYS A 100 -5.65 13.96 -1.75
CA LYS A 100 -6.79 14.85 -1.49
C LYS A 100 -6.70 16.20 -2.22
N LYS A 101 -5.50 16.69 -2.49
CA LYS A 101 -5.28 17.92 -3.27
C LYS A 101 -5.77 17.85 -4.72
N TYR A 102 -5.99 16.63 -5.23
CA TYR A 102 -6.50 16.38 -6.58
C TYR A 102 -8.00 16.07 -6.60
N LYS A 103 -8.67 16.10 -5.42
CA LYS A 103 -10.10 15.91 -5.33
C LYS A 103 -10.84 17.16 -5.78
N ASN A 104 -11.82 16.97 -6.67
CA ASN A 104 -12.76 18.04 -7.00
C ASN A 104 -13.61 18.39 -5.77
N SER A 105 -13.88 19.69 -5.53
CA SER A 105 -14.70 20.16 -4.41
C SER A 105 -16.10 19.55 -4.43
N ASP A 106 -16.65 19.35 -5.62
CA ASP A 106 -18.06 19.01 -5.83
C ASP A 106 -18.30 17.52 -6.09
N SER A 107 -17.24 16.72 -6.05
CA SER A 107 -17.33 15.29 -6.35
C SER A 107 -16.32 14.45 -5.58
N ASP A 108 -16.75 13.27 -5.16
CA ASP A 108 -15.83 12.23 -4.64
C ASP A 108 -15.23 11.35 -5.75
N GLN A 109 -15.63 11.54 -7.00
CA GLN A 109 -15.06 10.79 -8.13
C GLN A 109 -13.57 11.11 -8.31
N LEU A 110 -12.81 10.14 -8.79
CA LEU A 110 -11.44 10.36 -9.22
C LEU A 110 -11.47 11.09 -10.57
N ASP A 111 -10.70 12.17 -10.68
CA ASP A 111 -10.56 12.93 -11.92
C ASP A 111 -9.53 12.25 -12.82
N ASP A 112 -9.94 11.84 -14.03
CA ASP A 112 -9.08 11.15 -15.01
C ASP A 112 -7.81 11.95 -15.37
N LYS A 113 -7.82 13.26 -15.19
CA LYS A 113 -6.63 14.11 -15.36
C LYS A 113 -5.49 13.73 -14.41
N PHE A 114 -5.82 13.31 -13.19
CA PHE A 114 -4.85 12.97 -12.14
C PHE A 114 -4.82 11.48 -11.85
N PHE A 115 -5.88 10.76 -12.19
CA PHE A 115 -6.05 9.33 -11.97
C PHE A 115 -6.44 8.67 -13.29
N PRO A 116 -5.51 8.58 -14.26
CA PRO A 116 -5.84 8.14 -15.61
C PRO A 116 -6.35 6.70 -15.62
N LEU A 117 -7.37 6.46 -16.44
CA LEU A 117 -7.90 5.13 -16.67
C LEU A 117 -6.90 4.32 -17.48
N LEU A 118 -6.29 3.30 -16.87
CA LEU A 118 -5.28 2.45 -17.50
C LEU A 118 -5.91 1.31 -18.29
N TRP A 119 -7.06 0.80 -17.85
CA TRP A 119 -7.75 -0.29 -18.49
C TRP A 119 -9.25 -0.28 -18.17
N LYS A 120 -10.10 -0.58 -19.15
CA LYS A 120 -11.54 -0.74 -19.01
C LYS A 120 -11.99 -1.95 -19.79
N ASN A 121 -12.82 -2.77 -19.17
CA ASN A 121 -13.49 -3.86 -19.87
C ASN A 121 -14.60 -3.28 -20.76
N ASN A 122 -14.51 -3.48 -22.06
CA ASN A 122 -15.50 -3.03 -23.05
C ASN A 122 -16.60 -4.08 -23.29
N LYS A 123 -16.94 -4.89 -22.28
CA LYS A 123 -18.08 -5.79 -22.36
C LYS A 123 -19.37 -5.07 -22.02
#